data_dc54d4924db85cf4a384a35f659161b8
#
_entry.id   dc54d4924db85cf4a384a35f659161b8
#
_cell.length_a   1.000
_cell.length_b   1.000
_cell.length_c   1.000
_cell.angle_alpha   90.00
_cell.angle_beta   90.00
_cell.angle_gamma   90.00
#
_symmetry.space_group_name_H-M   'P 1'
#
loop_
_entity.id
_entity.type
_entity.pdbx_description
1 polymer ?
#
loop_
_entity_poly.entity_id
_entity_poly.type
_entity_poly.pdbx_seq_one_letter_code
_entity_poly.pdbx_strand_id
1 'polypeptide(L)'
;MRLKHVSLLIVVLSGLSACSTTENTPRKSQPIENTAKPTTDSSAQSLFDRAQTANPAAQFQLLYMARDAALQSQNWALLEKIAEMLSQKASVDHVQNALYLALARQHLQQYESALSILRVVEDALQSPAHRAWHQYLMGSIYASQNLPKQALPHFFNAADIVDDEKLALIGLDEEIWQALQELSIYALDRFDRGSVLQQGWVKLAKYQQIYVGKGPLFEEALNNWQKRYVNHPATAIIPKALRSKLNLAPYQINRLAVLLPQSGPSERLGSALKNGILAALDENPIERVYFIDEMASTDEIESQLNLLNIDFVIGPLLKNNVTKIQQANLLQTRPTLFLNVDDITNTNPDHYYFALNPEHEVDQAMLHFLSKGYQKPMLLAPQTANGQRLVERFKNHWKIYSENEPEVGFYTDSKNMADVVAAILEVDASKNRIKTIKSLFKQEIESETRSRADLDAVYILGDSTETRLLKPYLDVNVSTFAQRIPLFATSRSYSKSIDSTDKSDLEGLYFTEQPWMLPGLEQRQLREAYDQLWPEQADIEQRLFAMAYDAVNVIPDLKQLSSIPGREFVGLTGKLKVTQHNQFSRALSWAQYRNKTINRIEFNEKPPKPLFMQEIAGSTVSLLK
;
A
#
# COMPACT_ATOMS: atom_id res chain seq x y z
N MET A 1 -17.32 4.64 -8.77
CA MET A 1 -18.13 5.82 -8.38
C MET A 1 -17.15 6.96 -8.19
N ARG A 2 -17.31 8.07 -8.92
CA ARG A 2 -16.31 9.15 -8.97
C ARG A 2 -16.10 9.76 -7.58
N LEU A 3 -14.85 9.75 -7.07
CA LEU A 3 -14.46 10.54 -5.91
C LEU A 3 -14.74 12.02 -6.22
N LYS A 4 -15.66 12.61 -5.47
CA LYS A 4 -15.77 14.06 -5.40
C LYS A 4 -14.64 14.54 -4.48
N HIS A 5 -13.61 15.12 -5.08
CA HIS A 5 -12.62 15.88 -4.33
C HIS A 5 -13.33 17.02 -3.60
N VAL A 6 -13.23 17.02 -2.28
CA VAL A 6 -13.68 18.13 -1.44
C VAL A 6 -12.69 19.26 -1.66
N SER A 7 -13.15 20.35 -2.26
CA SER A 7 -12.35 21.54 -2.51
C SER A 7 -12.07 22.27 -1.20
N LEU A 8 -10.80 22.32 -0.84
CA LEU A 8 -10.31 23.04 0.33
C LEU A 8 -10.30 24.56 0.03
N LEU A 9 -11.13 25.32 0.69
CA LEU A 9 -11.15 26.78 0.59
C LEU A 9 -10.43 27.36 1.82
N ILE A 10 -9.21 27.87 1.63
CA ILE A 10 -8.47 28.59 2.66
C ILE A 10 -8.90 30.05 2.60
N VAL A 11 -9.70 30.49 3.57
CA VAL A 11 -10.05 31.91 3.71
C VAL A 11 -9.20 32.50 4.84
N VAL A 12 -8.21 33.30 4.47
CA VAL A 12 -7.49 34.16 5.40
C VAL A 12 -8.26 35.49 5.51
N LEU A 13 -8.97 35.71 6.61
CA LEU A 13 -9.60 36.98 6.91
C LEU A 13 -8.56 37.93 7.53
N SER A 14 -8.11 38.90 6.73
CA SER A 14 -7.46 40.12 7.25
C SER A 14 -8.55 41.18 7.49
N GLY A 15 -8.81 41.46 8.75
CA GLY A 15 -9.72 42.52 9.14
C GLY A 15 -9.11 43.90 8.92
N LEU A 16 -9.85 44.78 8.30
CA LEU A 16 -9.71 46.25 8.42
C LEU A 16 -11.08 46.89 8.50
N SER A 17 -11.34 47.46 9.65
CA SER A 17 -12.51 48.30 9.96
C SER A 17 -12.33 49.70 9.36
N ALA A 18 -13.34 50.23 8.70
CA ALA A 18 -13.60 51.66 8.69
C ALA A 18 -15.06 51.94 8.36
N CYS A 19 -15.76 52.51 9.30
CA CYS A 19 -17.10 53.09 9.17
C CYS A 19 -17.08 54.41 8.39
N SER A 20 -18.10 54.65 7.56
CA SER A 20 -18.84 55.94 7.62
C SER A 20 -20.16 55.86 6.84
N THR A 21 -21.19 56.23 7.55
CA THR A 21 -22.56 56.46 7.12
C THR A 21 -22.70 57.72 6.28
N THR A 22 -23.57 57.72 5.26
CA THR A 22 -24.55 58.78 5.00
C THR A 22 -25.65 58.35 4.03
N GLU A 23 -26.89 58.59 4.40
CA GLU A 23 -28.14 58.50 3.63
C GLU A 23 -28.18 59.50 2.48
N ASN A 24 -28.84 59.19 1.34
CA ASN A 24 -30.05 59.90 0.91
C ASN A 24 -30.60 59.39 -0.45
N THR A 25 -31.85 59.20 -0.40
CA THR A 25 -33.02 59.07 -1.27
C THR A 25 -32.98 59.37 -2.78
N PRO A 26 -34.00 58.91 -3.56
CA PRO A 26 -33.89 58.54 -4.97
C PRO A 26 -34.34 59.61 -5.95
N ARG A 27 -33.81 59.58 -7.17
CA ARG A 27 -34.35 60.33 -8.31
C ARG A 27 -34.48 59.44 -9.56
N LYS A 28 -35.67 59.62 -10.20
CA LYS A 28 -36.15 58.88 -11.38
C LYS A 28 -35.32 59.06 -12.63
N SER A 29 -35.20 57.97 -13.32
CA SER A 29 -35.12 57.64 -14.75
C SER A 29 -35.00 58.70 -15.83
N GLN A 30 -34.00 58.50 -16.69
CA GLN A 30 -34.14 58.57 -18.18
C GLN A 30 -33.05 57.70 -18.83
N PRO A 31 -33.26 57.15 -20.05
CA PRO A 31 -32.39 56.17 -20.64
C PRO A 31 -31.24 56.84 -21.42
N ILE A 32 -30.03 56.35 -21.18
CA ILE A 32 -28.87 56.76 -21.96
C ILE A 32 -28.19 55.48 -22.52
N GLU A 33 -27.91 55.60 -23.77
CA GLU A 33 -27.29 54.69 -24.71
C GLU A 33 -26.18 53.77 -24.16
N ASN A 34 -26.17 52.54 -24.71
CA ASN A 34 -25.13 51.57 -24.64
C ASN A 34 -23.75 52.13 -25.00
N THR A 35 -22.98 52.47 -24.00
CA THR A 35 -21.52 52.40 -24.13
C THR A 35 -21.05 51.20 -23.28
N ALA A 36 -20.59 50.16 -23.93
CA ALA A 36 -19.98 48.98 -23.35
C ALA A 36 -18.88 49.43 -22.37
N LYS A 37 -19.15 49.34 -21.06
CA LYS A 37 -18.09 49.33 -20.04
C LYS A 37 -17.24 48.09 -20.28
N PRO A 38 -15.90 48.20 -20.41
CA PRO A 38 -15.08 47.02 -20.45
C PRO A 38 -15.27 46.26 -19.13
N THR A 39 -15.92 45.13 -19.19
CA THR A 39 -15.88 44.13 -18.14
C THR A 39 -14.43 43.70 -18.02
N THR A 40 -13.71 44.26 -17.06
CA THR A 40 -12.39 43.79 -16.69
C THR A 40 -12.56 42.32 -16.25
N ASP A 41 -12.20 41.44 -17.15
CA ASP A 41 -12.13 40.00 -16.85
C ASP A 41 -11.17 39.85 -15.66
N SER A 42 -11.73 39.44 -14.49
CA SER A 42 -10.98 39.23 -13.25
C SER A 42 -10.51 37.78 -13.10
N SER A 43 -10.47 37.03 -14.20
CA SER A 43 -9.93 35.68 -14.17
C SER A 43 -8.46 35.68 -13.74
N ALA A 44 -8.02 34.61 -13.08
CA ALA A 44 -6.64 34.46 -12.62
C ALA A 44 -5.63 34.68 -13.77
N GLN A 45 -5.94 34.15 -14.97
CA GLN A 45 -5.11 34.31 -16.16
C GLN A 45 -5.04 35.75 -16.65
N SER A 46 -6.19 36.43 -16.70
CA SER A 46 -6.23 37.85 -17.13
C SER A 46 -5.44 38.75 -16.16
N LEU A 47 -5.55 38.50 -14.86
CA LEU A 47 -4.76 39.24 -13.86
C LEU A 47 -3.26 38.98 -14.01
N PHE A 48 -2.87 37.75 -14.29
CA PHE A 48 -1.49 37.36 -14.50
C PHE A 48 -0.92 38.00 -15.77
N ASP A 49 -1.65 37.98 -16.90
CA ASP A 49 -1.21 38.59 -18.16
C ASP A 49 -1.04 40.11 -18.01
N ARG A 50 -1.94 40.76 -17.29
CA ARG A 50 -1.81 42.19 -16.95
C ARG A 50 -0.60 42.47 -16.06
N ALA A 51 -0.27 41.58 -15.16
CA ALA A 51 0.91 41.72 -14.31
C ALA A 51 2.22 41.68 -15.11
N GLN A 52 2.26 40.94 -16.21
CA GLN A 52 3.46 40.84 -17.04
C GLN A 52 3.82 42.16 -17.72
N THR A 53 2.82 43.00 -18.02
CA THR A 53 2.99 44.28 -18.74
C THR A 53 2.90 45.51 -17.83
N ALA A 54 2.59 45.33 -16.56
CA ALA A 54 2.40 46.39 -15.57
C ALA A 54 3.75 46.98 -15.11
N ASN A 55 3.70 48.23 -14.63
CA ASN A 55 4.85 48.81 -13.94
C ASN A 55 5.13 48.07 -12.59
N PRO A 56 6.35 48.17 -12.03
CA PRO A 56 6.74 47.35 -10.86
C PRO A 56 5.80 47.43 -9.66
N ALA A 57 5.22 48.60 -9.37
CA ALA A 57 4.31 48.76 -8.21
C ALA A 57 2.94 48.09 -8.47
N ALA A 58 2.36 48.23 -9.65
CA ALA A 58 1.12 47.59 -10.04
C ALA A 58 1.30 46.07 -10.26
N GLN A 59 2.47 45.65 -10.73
CA GLN A 59 2.80 44.26 -10.97
C GLN A 59 2.63 43.41 -9.72
N PHE A 60 3.13 43.85 -8.55
CA PHE A 60 3.00 43.14 -7.29
C PHE A 60 1.53 42.91 -6.90
N GLN A 61 0.75 44.00 -6.95
CA GLN A 61 -0.66 43.93 -6.58
C GLN A 61 -1.41 42.95 -7.49
N LEU A 62 -1.15 43.01 -8.78
CA LEU A 62 -1.77 42.11 -9.77
C LEU A 62 -1.33 40.67 -9.57
N LEU A 63 -0.05 40.38 -9.25
CA LEU A 63 0.42 39.03 -8.96
C LEU A 63 -0.23 38.44 -7.69
N TYR A 64 -0.40 39.22 -6.62
CA TYR A 64 -1.13 38.76 -5.45
C TYR A 64 -2.60 38.47 -5.76
N MET A 65 -3.27 39.35 -6.49
CA MET A 65 -4.65 39.09 -6.92
C MET A 65 -4.76 37.87 -7.82
N ALA A 66 -3.81 37.71 -8.77
CA ALA A 66 -3.77 36.54 -9.64
C ALA A 66 -3.51 35.24 -8.85
N ARG A 67 -2.62 35.28 -7.85
CA ARG A 67 -2.34 34.14 -6.95
C ARG A 67 -3.61 33.70 -6.21
N ASP A 68 -4.31 34.67 -5.60
CA ASP A 68 -5.51 34.37 -4.82
C ASP A 68 -6.65 33.86 -5.73
N ALA A 69 -6.79 34.42 -6.94
CA ALA A 69 -7.73 33.92 -7.92
C ALA A 69 -7.34 32.53 -8.49
N ALA A 70 -6.05 32.26 -8.69
CA ALA A 70 -5.55 30.95 -9.12
C ALA A 70 -5.79 29.89 -8.03
N LEU A 71 -5.62 30.24 -6.76
CA LEU A 71 -5.93 29.37 -5.62
C LEU A 71 -7.43 29.06 -5.56
N GLN A 72 -8.29 30.06 -5.67
CA GLN A 72 -9.75 29.89 -5.66
C GLN A 72 -10.25 29.04 -6.83
N SER A 73 -9.67 29.21 -8.02
CA SER A 73 -10.02 28.44 -9.21
C SER A 73 -9.28 27.10 -9.32
N GLN A 74 -8.43 26.78 -8.34
CA GLN A 74 -7.59 25.56 -8.32
C GLN A 74 -6.71 25.42 -9.58
N ASN A 75 -6.27 26.54 -10.16
CA ASN A 75 -5.36 26.54 -11.29
C ASN A 75 -3.90 26.42 -10.80
N TRP A 76 -3.50 25.20 -10.47
CA TRP A 76 -2.21 24.91 -9.82
C TRP A 76 -1.02 25.26 -10.71
N ALA A 77 -1.13 25.03 -12.02
CA ALA A 77 -0.06 25.37 -12.98
C ALA A 77 0.16 26.89 -13.08
N LEU A 78 -0.91 27.67 -12.98
CA LEU A 78 -0.81 29.13 -12.96
C LEU A 78 -0.30 29.61 -11.59
N LEU A 79 -0.74 29.00 -10.50
CA LEU A 79 -0.27 29.31 -9.14
C LEU A 79 1.25 29.08 -9.02
N GLU A 80 1.77 27.98 -9.58
CA GLU A 80 3.21 27.71 -9.63
C GLU A 80 3.98 28.83 -10.32
N LYS A 81 3.57 29.20 -11.56
CA LYS A 81 4.21 30.28 -12.31
C LYS A 81 4.19 31.63 -11.56
N ILE A 82 3.07 31.96 -10.93
CA ILE A 82 2.94 33.19 -10.15
C ILE A 82 3.88 33.16 -8.94
N ALA A 83 3.92 32.05 -8.22
CA ALA A 83 4.76 31.89 -7.04
C ALA A 83 6.27 31.93 -7.43
N GLU A 84 6.67 31.35 -8.55
CA GLU A 84 8.03 31.45 -9.08
C GLU A 84 8.40 32.90 -9.43
N MET A 85 7.53 33.64 -10.08
CA MET A 85 7.75 35.06 -10.38
C MET A 85 7.85 35.90 -9.09
N LEU A 86 7.03 35.63 -8.10
CA LEU A 86 7.06 36.31 -6.80
C LEU A 86 8.36 36.00 -6.05
N SER A 87 8.89 34.79 -6.10
CA SER A 87 10.11 34.38 -5.40
C SER A 87 11.36 35.15 -5.86
N GLN A 88 11.32 35.74 -7.07
CA GLN A 88 12.41 36.56 -7.61
C GLN A 88 12.38 38.02 -7.13
N LYS A 89 11.42 38.41 -6.32
CA LYS A 89 11.20 39.78 -5.88
C LYS A 89 11.63 40.01 -4.45
N ALA A 90 12.48 40.99 -4.21
CA ALA A 90 13.06 41.26 -2.86
C ALA A 90 12.06 41.70 -1.76
N SER A 91 10.88 42.17 -2.14
CA SER A 91 9.84 42.68 -1.21
C SER A 91 8.74 41.68 -0.88
N VAL A 92 8.89 40.42 -1.28
CA VAL A 92 7.92 39.35 -1.04
C VAL A 92 8.18 38.69 0.30
N ASP A 93 7.12 38.28 1.00
CA ASP A 93 7.25 37.31 2.08
C ASP A 93 7.66 35.95 1.47
N HIS A 94 8.95 35.69 1.49
CA HIS A 94 9.54 34.49 0.90
C HIS A 94 9.03 33.20 1.53
N VAL A 95 8.75 33.21 2.84
CA VAL A 95 8.21 32.04 3.54
C VAL A 95 6.81 31.74 3.05
N GLN A 96 5.92 32.74 3.09
CA GLN A 96 4.54 32.55 2.63
C GLN A 96 4.50 32.14 1.15
N ASN A 97 5.32 32.75 0.31
CA ASN A 97 5.36 32.43 -1.12
C ASN A 97 5.87 31.02 -1.40
N ALA A 98 6.88 30.56 -0.64
CA ALA A 98 7.39 29.19 -0.73
C ALA A 98 6.32 28.17 -0.34
N LEU A 99 5.49 28.46 0.67
CA LEU A 99 4.36 27.60 1.04
C LEU A 99 3.32 27.49 -0.10
N TYR A 100 3.00 28.59 -0.81
CA TYR A 100 2.12 28.54 -1.99
C TYR A 100 2.76 27.77 -3.15
N LEU A 101 4.06 27.93 -3.37
CA LEU A 101 4.78 27.18 -4.40
C LEU A 101 4.78 25.67 -4.09
N ALA A 102 5.02 25.30 -2.84
CA ALA A 102 4.96 23.91 -2.39
C ALA A 102 3.55 23.32 -2.56
N LEU A 103 2.50 24.08 -2.22
CA LEU A 103 1.10 23.68 -2.43
C LEU A 103 0.80 23.43 -3.92
N ALA A 104 1.21 24.35 -4.80
CA ALA A 104 0.99 24.20 -6.24
C ALA A 104 1.70 22.94 -6.77
N ARG A 105 2.96 22.72 -6.40
CA ARG A 105 3.74 21.55 -6.81
C ARG A 105 3.20 20.25 -6.25
N GLN A 106 2.66 20.24 -5.04
CA GLN A 106 1.96 19.08 -4.49
C GLN A 106 0.79 18.65 -5.39
N HIS A 107 -0.07 19.61 -5.76
CA HIS A 107 -1.22 19.32 -6.63
C HIS A 107 -0.82 18.95 -8.07
N LEU A 108 0.32 19.39 -8.52
CA LEU A 108 0.94 18.99 -9.81
C LEU A 108 1.68 17.64 -9.70
N GLN A 109 1.61 16.96 -8.56
CA GLN A 109 2.30 15.71 -8.25
C GLN A 109 3.84 15.81 -8.30
N GLN A 110 4.38 17.00 -8.19
CA GLN A 110 5.81 17.28 -8.10
C GLN A 110 6.28 17.24 -6.63
N TYR A 111 6.03 16.12 -5.97
CA TYR A 111 6.15 15.98 -4.52
C TYR A 111 7.53 16.31 -3.98
N GLU A 112 8.59 15.88 -4.69
CA GLU A 112 9.97 16.14 -4.30
C GLU A 112 10.30 17.61 -4.26
N SER A 113 9.96 18.25 -5.33
CA SER A 113 10.19 19.68 -5.45
C SER A 113 9.45 20.46 -4.36
N ALA A 114 8.21 20.02 -4.04
CA ALA A 114 7.44 20.59 -2.95
C ALA A 114 8.12 20.39 -1.59
N LEU A 115 8.58 19.15 -1.28
CA LEU A 115 9.30 18.84 -0.05
C LEU A 115 10.62 19.59 0.07
N SER A 116 11.37 19.73 -1.04
CA SER A 116 12.61 20.50 -1.09
C SER A 116 12.39 21.94 -0.66
N ILE A 117 11.36 22.60 -1.22
CA ILE A 117 11.01 23.97 -0.86
C ILE A 117 10.67 24.09 0.62
N LEU A 118 9.84 23.17 1.14
CA LEU A 118 9.43 23.19 2.54
C LEU A 118 10.63 23.06 3.50
N ARG A 119 11.60 22.20 3.18
CA ARG A 119 12.82 22.06 4.00
C ARG A 119 13.69 23.31 3.99
N VAL A 120 13.81 23.98 2.85
CA VAL A 120 14.61 25.20 2.75
C VAL A 120 14.06 26.33 3.62
N VAL A 121 12.74 26.41 3.77
CA VAL A 121 12.11 27.50 4.56
C VAL A 121 11.88 27.12 6.03
N GLU A 122 12.17 25.90 6.45
CA GLU A 122 11.90 25.43 7.80
C GLU A 122 12.52 26.31 8.88
N ASP A 123 13.79 26.68 8.73
CA ASP A 123 14.51 27.54 9.68
C ASP A 123 14.02 28.99 9.71
N ALA A 124 13.30 29.41 8.68
CA ALA A 124 12.78 30.79 8.56
C ALA A 124 11.34 30.94 9.10
N LEU A 125 10.73 29.87 9.60
CA LEU A 125 9.34 29.85 10.05
C LEU A 125 9.17 30.52 11.43
N GLN A 126 8.98 31.83 11.46
CA GLN A 126 8.78 32.57 12.70
C GLN A 126 7.29 32.58 13.16
N SER A 127 6.36 32.72 12.23
CA SER A 127 4.93 32.78 12.53
C SER A 127 4.36 31.39 12.88
N PRO A 128 3.56 31.27 13.97
CA PRO A 128 2.85 30.05 14.28
C PRO A 128 1.95 29.56 13.14
N ALA A 129 1.28 30.48 12.44
CA ALA A 129 0.44 30.15 11.31
C ALA A 129 1.26 29.54 10.15
N HIS A 130 2.44 30.09 9.86
CA HIS A 130 3.33 29.51 8.84
C HIS A 130 3.88 28.15 9.27
N ARG A 131 4.23 27.97 10.57
CA ARG A 131 4.66 26.66 11.11
C ARG A 131 3.55 25.60 10.99
N ALA A 132 2.33 25.96 11.37
CA ALA A 132 1.18 25.05 11.25
C ALA A 132 0.93 24.67 9.79
N TRP A 133 0.92 25.66 8.88
CA TRP A 133 0.69 25.40 7.46
C TRP A 133 1.82 24.60 6.81
N HIS A 134 3.06 24.88 7.15
CA HIS A 134 4.23 24.09 6.73
C HIS A 134 4.08 22.62 7.14
N GLN A 135 3.79 22.35 8.41
CA GLN A 135 3.59 20.99 8.90
C GLN A 135 2.40 20.30 8.21
N TYR A 136 1.31 21.03 7.99
CA TYR A 136 0.17 20.52 7.23
C TYR A 136 0.56 20.12 5.81
N LEU A 137 1.30 20.97 5.08
CA LEU A 137 1.76 20.66 3.71
C LEU A 137 2.69 19.45 3.68
N MET A 138 3.63 19.35 4.63
CA MET A 138 4.49 18.17 4.77
C MET A 138 3.65 16.90 4.93
N GLY A 139 2.68 16.91 5.84
CA GLY A 139 1.75 15.80 6.06
C GLY A 139 0.92 15.47 4.82
N SER A 140 0.36 16.49 4.17
CA SER A 140 -0.50 16.34 3.00
C SER A 140 0.26 15.78 1.79
N ILE A 141 1.52 16.15 1.60
CA ILE A 141 2.39 15.56 0.57
C ILE A 141 2.61 14.07 0.85
N TYR A 142 2.91 13.69 2.10
CA TYR A 142 3.06 12.27 2.46
C TYR A 142 1.75 11.49 2.32
N ALA A 143 0.62 12.08 2.69
CA ALA A 143 -0.69 11.46 2.52
C ALA A 143 -1.03 11.23 1.04
N SER A 144 -0.74 12.20 0.17
CA SER A 144 -0.92 12.08 -1.30
C SER A 144 -0.12 10.93 -1.91
N GLN A 145 0.93 10.47 -1.22
CA GLN A 145 1.79 9.36 -1.62
C GLN A 145 1.42 8.02 -0.95
N ASN A 146 0.26 7.94 -0.29
CA ASN A 146 -0.16 6.77 0.50
C ASN A 146 0.82 6.39 1.63
N LEU A 147 1.41 7.39 2.28
CA LEU A 147 2.37 7.22 3.38
C LEU A 147 1.83 7.75 4.72
N PRO A 148 0.71 7.21 5.24
CA PRO A 148 0.03 7.73 6.42
C PRO A 148 0.88 7.72 7.68
N LYS A 149 1.79 6.76 7.82
CA LYS A 149 2.74 6.69 8.96
C LYS A 149 3.73 7.87 9.00
N GLN A 150 4.02 8.46 7.85
CA GLN A 150 4.89 9.62 7.71
C GLN A 150 4.09 10.92 7.76
N ALA A 151 2.87 10.92 7.24
CA ALA A 151 1.97 12.07 7.26
C ALA A 151 1.53 12.45 8.69
N LEU A 152 1.14 11.47 9.50
CA LEU A 152 0.55 11.70 10.82
C LEU A 152 1.42 12.52 11.80
N PRO A 153 2.74 12.32 11.95
CA PRO A 153 3.55 13.17 12.81
C PRO A 153 3.47 14.64 12.42
N HIS A 154 3.44 14.95 11.14
CA HIS A 154 3.33 16.31 10.64
C HIS A 154 1.92 16.88 10.87
N PHE A 155 0.89 16.12 10.60
CA PHE A 155 -0.49 16.53 10.89
C PHE A 155 -0.71 16.77 12.39
N PHE A 156 -0.19 15.90 13.25
CA PHE A 156 -0.28 16.09 14.71
C PHE A 156 0.49 17.32 15.18
N ASN A 157 1.68 17.57 14.64
CA ASN A 157 2.42 18.80 14.96
C ASN A 157 1.64 20.05 14.50
N ALA A 158 1.01 20.01 13.33
CA ALA A 158 0.15 21.09 12.88
C ALA A 158 -1.05 21.28 13.82
N ALA A 159 -1.70 20.20 14.25
CA ALA A 159 -2.86 20.23 15.14
C ALA A 159 -2.51 20.76 16.53
N ASP A 160 -1.38 20.38 17.09
CA ASP A 160 -0.89 20.90 18.37
C ASP A 160 -0.63 22.42 18.28
N ILE A 161 0.00 22.92 17.21
CA ILE A 161 0.20 24.37 16.98
C ILE A 161 -1.15 25.10 16.83
N VAL A 162 -2.08 24.50 16.08
CA VAL A 162 -3.41 25.07 15.87
C VAL A 162 -4.19 25.17 17.18
N ASP A 163 -4.12 24.16 18.04
CA ASP A 163 -4.80 24.18 19.34
C ASP A 163 -4.15 25.16 20.33
N ASP A 164 -2.84 25.17 20.43
CA ASP A 164 -2.09 26.06 21.34
C ASP A 164 -2.30 27.55 21.00
N GLU A 165 -2.24 27.88 19.70
CA GLU A 165 -2.31 29.27 19.23
C GLU A 165 -3.74 29.71 18.82
N LYS A 166 -4.73 28.82 19.00
CA LYS A 166 -6.14 29.06 18.62
C LYS A 166 -6.32 29.48 17.16
N LEU A 167 -5.57 28.83 16.28
CA LEU A 167 -5.63 29.06 14.83
C LEU A 167 -6.76 28.23 14.20
N ALA A 168 -7.06 28.52 12.92
CA ALA A 168 -7.93 27.70 12.10
C ALA A 168 -7.16 27.21 10.87
N LEU A 169 -7.11 25.89 10.67
CA LEU A 169 -6.53 25.26 9.50
C LEU A 169 -7.54 24.26 8.92
N ILE A 170 -8.26 24.74 7.89
CA ILE A 170 -9.36 23.98 7.29
C ILE A 170 -8.82 22.71 6.64
N GLY A 171 -9.48 21.58 6.89
CA GLY A 171 -9.16 20.27 6.32
C GLY A 171 -8.15 19.46 7.13
N LEU A 172 -7.47 20.03 8.14
CA LEU A 172 -6.50 19.30 8.93
C LEU A 172 -7.12 18.10 9.67
N ASP A 173 -8.28 18.29 10.25
CA ASP A 173 -8.97 17.24 11.01
C ASP A 173 -9.42 16.08 10.12
N GLU A 174 -9.89 16.37 8.90
CA GLU A 174 -10.24 15.39 7.89
C GLU A 174 -9.02 14.58 7.44
N GLU A 175 -7.90 15.24 7.21
CA GLU A 175 -6.64 14.60 6.81
C GLU A 175 -6.09 13.71 7.93
N ILE A 176 -6.11 14.16 9.19
CA ILE A 176 -5.75 13.35 10.36
C ILE A 176 -6.63 12.09 10.40
N TRP A 177 -7.93 12.28 10.28
CA TRP A 177 -8.87 11.17 10.36
C TRP A 177 -8.66 10.17 9.22
N GLN A 178 -8.48 10.64 8.00
CA GLN A 178 -8.21 9.81 6.84
C GLN A 178 -6.90 9.03 7.00
N ALA A 179 -5.82 9.70 7.38
CA ALA A 179 -4.52 9.05 7.58
C ALA A 179 -4.54 8.00 8.71
N LEU A 180 -5.31 8.22 9.78
CA LEU A 180 -5.49 7.23 10.85
C LEU A 180 -6.27 5.99 10.39
N GLN A 181 -7.22 6.16 9.49
CA GLN A 181 -8.01 5.04 8.96
C GLN A 181 -7.18 4.07 8.10
N GLU A 182 -6.10 4.56 7.49
CA GLU A 182 -5.19 3.73 6.68
C GLU A 182 -4.25 2.83 7.53
N LEU A 183 -4.24 3.01 8.86
CA LEU A 183 -3.35 2.29 9.76
C LEU A 183 -4.02 1.09 10.42
N SER A 184 -3.28 -0.01 10.55
CA SER A 184 -3.69 -1.13 11.40
C SER A 184 -3.63 -0.75 12.88
N ILE A 185 -4.35 -1.51 13.72
CA ILE A 185 -4.38 -1.29 15.17
C ILE A 185 -2.98 -1.28 15.80
N TYR A 186 -2.08 -2.15 15.34
CA TYR A 186 -0.69 -2.22 15.79
C TYR A 186 0.13 -0.98 15.38
N ALA A 187 -0.16 -0.41 14.22
CA ALA A 187 0.48 0.82 13.78
C ALA A 187 -0.02 2.02 14.60
N LEU A 188 -1.30 2.05 14.97
CA LEU A 188 -1.90 3.07 15.83
C LEU A 188 -1.27 3.10 17.23
N ASP A 189 -0.84 1.97 17.78
CA ASP A 189 -0.19 1.91 19.11
C ASP A 189 1.06 2.78 19.22
N ARG A 190 1.76 3.00 18.10
CA ARG A 190 2.96 3.84 18.07
C ARG A 190 2.66 5.34 18.29
N PHE A 191 1.44 5.76 18.02
CA PHE A 191 0.98 7.14 18.13
C PHE A 191 0.20 7.42 19.44
N ASP A 192 -0.01 6.44 20.30
CA ASP A 192 -0.82 6.55 21.53
C ASP A 192 -0.10 7.29 22.70
N ARG A 193 1.08 7.83 22.49
CA ARG A 193 1.91 8.50 23.51
C ARG A 193 2.08 10.01 23.29
N GLY A 194 1.34 10.60 22.38
CA GLY A 194 1.40 12.02 22.05
C GLY A 194 0.61 12.92 23.01
N SER A 195 0.27 14.13 22.55
CA SER A 195 -0.60 15.07 23.26
C SER A 195 -1.99 14.48 23.56
N VAL A 196 -2.75 15.13 24.43
CA VAL A 196 -4.14 14.71 24.71
C VAL A 196 -4.98 14.73 23.44
N LEU A 197 -4.75 15.72 22.58
CA LEU A 197 -5.37 15.83 21.26
C LEU A 197 -5.03 14.61 20.38
N GLN A 198 -3.77 14.27 20.27
CA GLN A 198 -3.32 13.10 19.49
C GLN A 198 -3.89 11.79 20.05
N GLN A 199 -3.86 11.60 21.39
CA GLN A 199 -4.45 10.44 22.04
C GLN A 199 -5.95 10.29 21.75
N GLY A 200 -6.69 11.41 21.71
CA GLY A 200 -8.10 11.42 21.36
C GLY A 200 -8.37 10.87 19.96
N TRP A 201 -7.63 11.37 18.98
CA TRP A 201 -7.68 10.90 17.59
C TRP A 201 -7.35 9.40 17.45
N VAL A 202 -6.20 8.99 18.02
CA VAL A 202 -5.72 7.60 17.93
C VAL A 202 -6.69 6.64 18.60
N LYS A 203 -7.21 7.00 19.78
CA LYS A 203 -8.15 6.16 20.52
C LYS A 203 -9.44 5.94 19.75
N LEU A 204 -9.90 6.97 19.07
CA LEU A 204 -11.09 6.90 18.25
C LEU A 204 -10.91 5.96 17.04
N ALA A 205 -9.76 6.07 16.35
CA ALA A 205 -9.42 5.17 15.26
C ALA A 205 -9.32 3.70 15.74
N LYS A 206 -8.75 3.47 16.92
CA LYS A 206 -8.74 2.13 17.55
C LYS A 206 -10.15 1.63 17.87
N TYR A 207 -11.02 2.49 18.42
CA TYR A 207 -12.40 2.10 18.71
C TYR A 207 -13.17 1.70 17.46
N GLN A 208 -12.96 2.42 16.36
CA GLN A 208 -13.54 2.04 15.09
C GLN A 208 -13.13 0.62 14.66
N GLN A 209 -11.87 0.24 14.84
CA GLN A 209 -11.40 -1.10 14.45
C GLN A 209 -11.85 -2.21 15.42
N ILE A 210 -11.95 -1.92 16.72
CA ILE A 210 -12.28 -2.91 17.74
C ILE A 210 -13.79 -3.17 17.83
N TYR A 211 -14.61 -2.13 17.74
CA TYR A 211 -16.02 -2.17 18.08
C TYR A 211 -16.96 -2.06 16.89
N VAL A 212 -16.47 -1.78 15.67
CA VAL A 212 -17.33 -1.78 14.49
C VAL A 212 -18.02 -3.13 14.32
N GLY A 213 -19.30 -3.11 14.03
CA GLY A 213 -20.15 -4.30 13.99
C GLY A 213 -20.65 -4.77 15.36
N LYS A 214 -20.17 -4.15 16.46
CA LYS A 214 -20.60 -4.45 17.84
C LYS A 214 -21.40 -3.25 18.39
N GLY A 215 -22.48 -2.89 17.72
CA GLY A 215 -23.27 -1.66 17.91
C GLY A 215 -23.32 -1.08 19.34
N PRO A 216 -23.89 -1.80 20.34
CA PRO A 216 -24.01 -1.26 21.72
C PRO A 216 -22.66 -0.96 22.38
N LEU A 217 -21.65 -1.82 22.20
CA LEU A 217 -20.31 -1.64 22.77
C LEU A 217 -19.58 -0.46 22.12
N PHE A 218 -19.79 -0.27 20.83
CA PHE A 218 -19.22 0.88 20.11
C PHE A 218 -19.85 2.20 20.55
N GLU A 219 -21.17 2.23 20.73
CA GLU A 219 -21.88 3.41 21.23
C GLU A 219 -21.44 3.79 22.65
N GLU A 220 -21.27 2.80 23.53
CA GLU A 220 -20.73 3.01 24.88
C GLU A 220 -19.29 3.57 24.82
N ALA A 221 -18.45 2.99 23.98
CA ALA A 221 -17.06 3.45 23.80
C ALA A 221 -17.00 4.88 23.29
N LEU A 222 -17.85 5.26 22.31
CA LEU A 222 -17.96 6.64 21.81
C LEU A 222 -18.45 7.61 22.88
N ASN A 223 -19.46 7.23 23.64
CA ASN A 223 -19.98 8.07 24.74
C ASN A 223 -18.91 8.32 25.81
N ASN A 224 -18.13 7.28 26.16
CA ASN A 224 -17.01 7.41 27.09
C ASN A 224 -15.88 8.27 26.51
N TRP A 225 -15.60 8.15 25.22
CA TRP A 225 -14.63 9.00 24.52
C TRP A 225 -15.07 10.47 24.53
N GLN A 226 -16.32 10.78 24.20
CA GLN A 226 -16.86 12.14 24.21
C GLN A 226 -16.81 12.79 25.59
N LYS A 227 -17.07 12.04 26.65
CA LYS A 227 -16.93 12.51 28.04
C LYS A 227 -15.49 12.83 28.42
N ARG A 228 -14.53 12.09 27.88
CA ARG A 228 -13.11 12.27 28.19
C ARG A 228 -12.47 13.40 27.37
N TYR A 229 -12.89 13.58 26.12
CA TYR A 229 -12.33 14.51 25.13
C TYR A 229 -13.38 15.55 24.71
N VAL A 230 -13.94 16.29 25.65
CA VAL A 230 -15.12 17.15 25.48
C VAL A 230 -14.98 18.17 24.35
N ASN A 231 -13.80 18.80 24.18
CA ASN A 231 -13.57 19.85 23.19
C ASN A 231 -12.73 19.34 22.00
N HIS A 232 -12.66 18.04 21.79
CA HIS A 232 -11.84 17.49 20.74
C HIS A 232 -12.41 17.77 19.34
N PRO A 233 -11.59 18.20 18.35
CA PRO A 233 -12.09 18.53 16.99
C PRO A 233 -12.86 17.39 16.33
N ALA A 234 -12.45 16.16 16.61
CA ALA A 234 -13.14 14.96 16.11
C ALA A 234 -14.63 14.88 16.50
N THR A 235 -15.09 15.58 17.53
CA THR A 235 -16.52 15.57 17.92
C THR A 235 -17.43 16.09 16.80
N ALA A 236 -16.93 16.97 15.94
CA ALA A 236 -17.69 17.51 14.81
C ALA A 236 -17.77 16.53 13.63
N ILE A 237 -16.71 15.74 13.40
CA ILE A 237 -16.54 14.87 12.22
C ILE A 237 -17.18 13.49 12.44
N ILE A 238 -17.00 12.95 13.64
CA ILE A 238 -17.26 11.56 13.97
C ILE A 238 -18.71 11.12 13.96
N PRO A 239 -19.69 11.90 14.43
CA PRO A 239 -21.05 11.38 14.54
C PRO A 239 -21.64 10.93 13.21
N LYS A 240 -21.25 11.54 12.09
CA LYS A 240 -21.78 11.18 10.75
C LYS A 240 -21.04 9.99 10.13
N ALA A 241 -19.71 10.01 10.14
CA ALA A 241 -18.90 8.99 9.46
C ALA A 241 -18.94 7.64 10.17
N LEU A 242 -18.98 7.64 11.50
CA LEU A 242 -18.98 6.41 12.28
C LEU A 242 -20.36 5.78 12.48
N ARG A 243 -21.43 6.58 12.58
CA ARG A 243 -22.79 6.03 12.67
C ARG A 243 -23.19 5.25 11.43
N SER A 244 -22.74 5.63 10.24
CA SER A 244 -22.97 4.84 9.02
C SER A 244 -22.24 3.49 9.05
N LYS A 245 -21.11 3.39 9.76
CA LYS A 245 -20.33 2.15 9.92
C LYS A 245 -20.85 1.24 11.06
N LEU A 246 -21.73 1.73 11.93
CA LEU A 246 -22.42 0.89 12.93
C LEU A 246 -23.31 -0.17 12.29
N ASN A 247 -23.77 0.04 11.07
CA ASN A 247 -24.62 -0.87 10.30
C ASN A 247 -23.84 -1.95 9.52
N LEU A 248 -22.51 -2.06 9.71
CA LEU A 248 -21.70 -3.12 9.12
C LEU A 248 -21.86 -4.44 9.91
N ALA A 249 -23.12 -4.89 10.05
CA ALA A 249 -23.37 -6.19 10.62
C ALA A 249 -22.72 -7.29 9.77
N PRO A 250 -22.14 -8.32 10.39
CA PRO A 250 -21.66 -9.50 9.69
C PRO A 250 -22.73 -10.10 8.78
N TYR A 251 -22.31 -10.82 7.74
CA TYR A 251 -23.25 -11.64 6.99
C TYR A 251 -23.87 -12.69 7.92
N GLN A 252 -25.19 -12.81 7.88
CA GLN A 252 -25.91 -13.89 8.56
C GLN A 252 -26.12 -15.00 7.56
N ILE A 253 -25.44 -16.13 7.79
CA ILE A 253 -25.41 -17.24 6.84
C ILE A 253 -26.02 -18.44 7.53
N ASN A 254 -27.19 -18.87 7.03
CA ASN A 254 -27.82 -20.10 7.41
C ASN A 254 -27.53 -21.21 6.38
N ARG A 255 -27.40 -20.81 5.10
CA ARG A 255 -27.21 -21.72 3.97
C ARG A 255 -26.06 -21.25 3.09
N LEU A 256 -24.94 -21.95 3.22
CA LEU A 256 -23.71 -21.72 2.48
C LEU A 256 -23.63 -22.67 1.28
N ALA A 257 -23.39 -22.14 0.09
CA ALA A 257 -22.92 -22.94 -1.04
C ALA A 257 -21.41 -22.81 -1.20
N VAL A 258 -20.76 -23.93 -1.49
CA VAL A 258 -19.32 -23.99 -1.77
C VAL A 258 -19.13 -24.59 -3.16
N LEU A 259 -18.69 -23.73 -4.11
CA LEU A 259 -18.40 -24.13 -5.48
C LEU A 259 -16.95 -24.58 -5.56
N LEU A 260 -16.72 -25.87 -5.78
CA LEU A 260 -15.39 -26.48 -5.86
C LEU A 260 -15.32 -27.46 -7.03
N PRO A 261 -14.13 -27.73 -7.59
CA PRO A 261 -13.97 -28.78 -8.58
C PRO A 261 -14.10 -30.14 -7.86
N GLN A 262 -15.26 -30.80 -8.05
CA GLN A 262 -15.52 -32.14 -7.51
C GLN A 262 -15.32 -33.24 -8.54
N SER A 263 -14.97 -32.88 -9.78
CA SER A 263 -14.71 -33.80 -10.88
C SER A 263 -13.52 -33.32 -11.72
N GLY A 264 -12.97 -34.24 -12.52
CA GLY A 264 -11.88 -33.95 -13.45
C GLY A 264 -10.50 -33.77 -12.81
N PRO A 265 -9.54 -33.17 -13.53
CA PRO A 265 -8.12 -33.11 -13.10
C PRO A 265 -7.88 -32.34 -11.79
N SER A 266 -8.78 -31.45 -11.43
CA SER A 266 -8.66 -30.57 -10.24
C SER A 266 -9.41 -31.11 -9.02
N GLU A 267 -10.00 -32.29 -9.06
CA GLU A 267 -10.76 -32.91 -7.96
C GLU A 267 -9.97 -32.97 -6.64
N ARG A 268 -8.66 -33.28 -6.70
CA ARG A 268 -7.81 -33.31 -5.51
C ARG A 268 -7.68 -31.95 -4.85
N LEU A 269 -7.62 -30.87 -5.64
CA LEU A 269 -7.59 -29.49 -5.13
C LEU A 269 -8.93 -29.14 -4.47
N GLY A 270 -10.05 -29.52 -5.09
CA GLY A 270 -11.38 -29.37 -4.52
C GLY A 270 -11.55 -30.12 -3.20
N SER A 271 -11.03 -31.35 -3.13
CA SER A 271 -11.04 -32.15 -1.90
C SER A 271 -10.25 -31.49 -0.76
N ALA A 272 -9.08 -30.92 -1.06
CA ALA A 272 -8.27 -30.18 -0.07
C ALA A 272 -9.02 -28.94 0.46
N LEU A 273 -9.66 -28.17 -0.42
CA LEU A 273 -10.51 -27.04 -0.03
C LEU A 273 -11.71 -27.49 0.82
N LYS A 274 -12.38 -28.57 0.42
CA LYS A 274 -13.51 -29.13 1.17
C LYS A 274 -13.10 -29.50 2.59
N ASN A 275 -11.94 -30.10 2.78
CA ASN A 275 -11.40 -30.44 4.08
C ASN A 275 -11.15 -29.18 4.94
N GLY A 276 -10.61 -28.11 4.36
CA GLY A 276 -10.43 -26.83 5.04
C GLY A 276 -11.74 -26.16 5.45
N ILE A 277 -12.76 -26.18 4.57
CA ILE A 277 -14.12 -25.72 4.89
C ILE A 277 -14.68 -26.49 6.08
N LEU A 278 -14.62 -27.83 6.04
CA LEU A 278 -15.17 -28.68 7.09
C LEU A 278 -14.46 -28.46 8.45
N ALA A 279 -13.14 -28.27 8.43
CA ALA A 279 -12.38 -27.96 9.64
C ALA A 279 -12.79 -26.60 10.24
N ALA A 280 -13.04 -25.58 9.41
CA ALA A 280 -13.48 -24.26 9.87
C ALA A 280 -14.92 -24.29 10.44
N LEU A 281 -15.78 -25.14 9.92
CA LEU A 281 -17.16 -25.30 10.37
C LEU A 281 -17.27 -25.97 11.76
N ASP A 282 -16.24 -26.67 12.21
CA ASP A 282 -16.17 -27.20 13.58
C ASP A 282 -16.06 -26.07 14.60
N GLU A 283 -15.36 -24.99 14.27
CA GLU A 283 -15.22 -23.80 15.12
C GLU A 283 -16.35 -22.77 14.90
N ASN A 284 -16.84 -22.63 13.67
CA ASN A 284 -17.87 -21.67 13.28
C ASN A 284 -19.02 -22.38 12.54
N PRO A 285 -19.93 -23.02 13.26
CA PRO A 285 -20.99 -23.83 12.66
C PRO A 285 -21.98 -22.99 11.84
N ILE A 286 -22.25 -23.43 10.62
CA ILE A 286 -23.30 -22.92 9.74
C ILE A 286 -24.40 -23.97 9.64
N GLU A 287 -25.67 -23.55 9.66
CA GLU A 287 -26.81 -24.49 9.74
C GLU A 287 -26.80 -25.52 8.61
N ARG A 288 -26.53 -25.08 7.37
CA ARG A 288 -26.48 -25.96 6.18
C ARG A 288 -25.38 -25.53 5.23
N VAL A 289 -24.56 -26.49 4.79
CA VAL A 289 -23.50 -26.29 3.81
C VAL A 289 -23.70 -27.26 2.66
N TYR A 290 -23.66 -26.72 1.44
CA TYR A 290 -23.87 -27.47 0.21
C TYR A 290 -22.62 -27.36 -0.67
N PHE A 291 -22.07 -28.50 -1.05
CA PHE A 291 -20.94 -28.57 -1.98
C PHE A 291 -21.47 -28.81 -3.39
N ILE A 292 -21.22 -27.88 -4.30
CA ILE A 292 -21.66 -27.91 -5.68
C ILE A 292 -20.44 -28.02 -6.59
N ASP A 293 -20.50 -28.88 -7.60
CA ASP A 293 -19.39 -29.01 -8.55
C ASP A 293 -19.30 -27.77 -9.45
N GLU A 294 -18.23 -27.03 -9.38
CA GLU A 294 -17.99 -25.86 -10.24
C GLU A 294 -17.76 -26.22 -11.71
N MET A 295 -17.57 -27.52 -12.00
CA MET A 295 -17.43 -28.04 -13.37
C MET A 295 -18.78 -28.25 -14.07
N ALA A 296 -19.89 -28.17 -13.34
CA ALA A 296 -21.23 -28.25 -13.88
C ALA A 296 -21.54 -27.05 -14.81
N SER A 297 -22.62 -27.16 -15.58
CA SER A 297 -23.06 -26.03 -16.40
C SER A 297 -23.56 -24.86 -15.54
N THR A 298 -23.50 -23.65 -16.09
CA THR A 298 -24.00 -22.44 -15.40
C THR A 298 -25.47 -22.58 -15.01
N ASP A 299 -26.29 -23.18 -15.87
CA ASP A 299 -27.73 -23.39 -15.65
C ASP A 299 -27.99 -24.37 -14.51
N GLU A 300 -27.19 -25.44 -14.41
CA GLU A 300 -27.28 -26.40 -13.30
C GLU A 300 -26.85 -25.76 -11.97
N ILE A 301 -25.76 -25.01 -11.98
CA ILE A 301 -25.30 -24.28 -10.78
C ILE A 301 -26.39 -23.31 -10.33
N GLU A 302 -26.94 -22.51 -11.23
CA GLU A 302 -28.00 -21.55 -10.94
C GLU A 302 -29.25 -22.23 -10.39
N SER A 303 -29.69 -23.30 -11.00
CA SER A 303 -30.84 -24.09 -10.56
C SER A 303 -30.65 -24.63 -9.16
N GLN A 304 -29.45 -25.15 -8.81
CA GLN A 304 -29.14 -25.64 -7.48
C GLN A 304 -29.11 -24.50 -6.43
N LEU A 305 -28.46 -23.37 -6.76
CA LEU A 305 -28.41 -22.21 -5.87
C LEU A 305 -29.80 -21.64 -5.56
N ASN A 306 -30.70 -21.62 -6.56
CA ASN A 306 -32.05 -21.14 -6.41
C ASN A 306 -32.91 -22.13 -5.59
N LEU A 307 -32.83 -23.43 -5.89
CA LEU A 307 -33.57 -24.48 -5.18
C LEU A 307 -33.19 -24.53 -3.69
N LEU A 308 -31.92 -24.35 -3.38
CA LEU A 308 -31.39 -24.43 -2.02
C LEU A 308 -31.55 -23.12 -1.23
N ASN A 309 -32.00 -22.03 -1.86
CA ASN A 309 -32.12 -20.69 -1.27
C ASN A 309 -30.84 -20.24 -0.53
N ILE A 310 -29.73 -20.20 -1.26
CA ILE A 310 -28.40 -19.93 -0.73
C ILE A 310 -28.25 -18.47 -0.32
N ASP A 311 -27.71 -18.24 0.89
CA ASP A 311 -27.48 -16.90 1.47
C ASP A 311 -26.09 -16.36 1.12
N PHE A 312 -25.08 -17.23 0.97
CA PHE A 312 -23.69 -16.88 0.69
C PHE A 312 -23.01 -17.96 -0.15
N VAL A 313 -22.06 -17.54 -0.99
CA VAL A 313 -21.31 -18.46 -1.86
C VAL A 313 -19.81 -18.33 -1.59
N ILE A 314 -19.10 -19.46 -1.44
CA ILE A 314 -17.62 -19.54 -1.49
C ILE A 314 -17.24 -20.22 -2.79
N GLY A 315 -16.25 -19.69 -3.51
CA GLY A 315 -15.81 -20.21 -4.82
C GLY A 315 -16.42 -19.45 -6.00
N PRO A 316 -16.17 -19.90 -7.23
CA PRO A 316 -15.36 -21.06 -7.59
C PRO A 316 -13.84 -20.85 -7.39
N LEU A 317 -13.07 -21.95 -7.49
CA LEU A 317 -11.61 -21.95 -7.39
C LEU A 317 -10.92 -21.62 -8.72
N LEU A 318 -11.37 -22.24 -9.82
CA LEU A 318 -10.66 -22.16 -11.10
C LEU A 318 -10.93 -20.82 -11.78
N LYS A 319 -9.86 -20.13 -12.20
CA LYS A 319 -9.95 -18.79 -12.83
C LYS A 319 -10.97 -18.76 -13.99
N ASN A 320 -10.94 -19.76 -14.87
CA ASN A 320 -11.86 -19.83 -15.99
C ASN A 320 -13.33 -19.92 -15.54
N ASN A 321 -13.62 -20.60 -14.43
CA ASN A 321 -14.96 -20.71 -13.88
C ASN A 321 -15.40 -19.42 -13.18
N VAL A 322 -14.47 -18.68 -12.53
CA VAL A 322 -14.74 -17.33 -12.03
C VAL A 322 -15.20 -16.44 -13.18
N THR A 323 -14.42 -16.38 -14.27
CA THR A 323 -14.75 -15.60 -15.47
C THR A 323 -16.13 -15.97 -16.04
N LYS A 324 -16.38 -17.27 -16.19
CA LYS A 324 -17.62 -17.81 -16.75
C LYS A 324 -18.86 -17.43 -15.91
N ILE A 325 -18.77 -17.57 -14.59
CA ILE A 325 -19.85 -17.23 -13.66
C ILE A 325 -20.10 -15.72 -13.62
N GLN A 326 -19.05 -14.91 -13.69
CA GLN A 326 -19.19 -13.45 -13.73
C GLN A 326 -19.79 -12.97 -15.05
N GLN A 327 -19.37 -13.52 -16.19
CA GLN A 327 -19.95 -13.19 -17.50
C GLN A 327 -21.42 -13.56 -17.59
N ALA A 328 -21.82 -14.68 -16.97
CA ALA A 328 -23.22 -15.09 -16.88
C ALA A 328 -24.03 -14.30 -15.85
N ASN A 329 -23.41 -13.39 -15.07
CA ASN A 329 -24.04 -12.64 -13.97
C ASN A 329 -24.77 -13.52 -12.93
N LEU A 330 -24.34 -14.74 -12.76
CA LEU A 330 -25.04 -15.78 -12.02
C LEU A 330 -25.15 -15.50 -10.50
N LEU A 331 -24.17 -14.77 -9.95
CA LEU A 331 -24.08 -14.48 -8.51
C LEU A 331 -24.39 -13.00 -8.17
N GLN A 332 -24.96 -12.22 -9.08
CA GLN A 332 -25.17 -10.77 -8.88
C GLN A 332 -25.97 -10.40 -7.63
N THR A 333 -26.89 -11.25 -7.20
CA THR A 333 -27.77 -11.01 -6.06
C THR A 333 -27.30 -11.70 -4.78
N ARG A 334 -26.18 -12.41 -4.82
CA ARG A 334 -25.67 -13.21 -3.69
C ARG A 334 -24.29 -12.75 -3.26
N PRO A 335 -24.08 -12.46 -1.97
CA PRO A 335 -22.75 -12.23 -1.44
C PRO A 335 -21.85 -13.42 -1.75
N THR A 336 -20.66 -13.14 -2.29
CA THR A 336 -19.77 -14.20 -2.78
C THR A 336 -18.32 -13.92 -2.46
N LEU A 337 -17.62 -14.92 -1.94
CA LEU A 337 -16.18 -14.96 -1.79
C LEU A 337 -15.57 -15.87 -2.86
N PHE A 338 -15.15 -15.30 -3.98
CA PHE A 338 -14.43 -16.02 -5.02
C PHE A 338 -13.06 -16.48 -4.53
N LEU A 339 -12.66 -17.71 -4.82
CA LEU A 339 -11.36 -18.26 -4.44
C LEU A 339 -10.27 -18.04 -5.51
N ASN A 340 -10.54 -17.17 -6.44
CA ASN A 340 -9.59 -16.68 -7.44
C ASN A 340 -9.97 -15.27 -7.91
N VAL A 341 -9.09 -14.66 -8.69
CA VAL A 341 -9.30 -13.31 -9.25
C VAL A 341 -9.39 -13.40 -10.75
N ASP A 342 -10.33 -12.68 -11.33
CA ASP A 342 -10.46 -12.44 -12.76
C ASP A 342 -10.04 -11.02 -13.12
N ASP A 343 -9.73 -10.79 -14.39
CA ASP A 343 -9.38 -9.48 -14.95
C ASP A 343 -10.62 -8.57 -15.17
N ILE A 344 -11.84 -9.11 -14.93
CA ILE A 344 -13.09 -8.37 -15.05
C ILE A 344 -13.28 -7.49 -13.81
N THR A 345 -13.39 -6.19 -14.02
CA THR A 345 -13.75 -5.23 -12.97
C THR A 345 -15.22 -5.41 -12.59
N ASN A 346 -15.47 -6.17 -11.53
CA ASN A 346 -16.80 -6.29 -10.96
C ASN A 346 -17.02 -5.13 -9.94
N THR A 347 -18.16 -4.46 -10.06
CA THR A 347 -18.55 -3.33 -9.18
C THR A 347 -19.50 -3.75 -8.06
N ASN A 348 -19.83 -5.05 -7.92
CA ASN A 348 -20.70 -5.53 -6.86
C ASN A 348 -19.99 -5.42 -5.50
N PRO A 349 -20.51 -4.64 -4.53
CA PRO A 349 -19.87 -4.44 -3.24
C PRO A 349 -19.85 -5.70 -2.36
N ASP A 350 -20.69 -6.69 -2.63
CA ASP A 350 -20.78 -7.94 -1.89
C ASP A 350 -19.99 -9.10 -2.57
N HIS A 351 -19.17 -8.79 -3.57
CA HIS A 351 -18.25 -9.74 -4.20
C HIS A 351 -16.82 -9.49 -3.72
N TYR A 352 -16.19 -10.52 -3.19
CA TYR A 352 -14.84 -10.52 -2.65
C TYR A 352 -13.98 -11.54 -3.40
N TYR A 353 -12.67 -11.28 -3.50
CA TYR A 353 -11.75 -12.14 -4.27
C TYR A 353 -10.55 -12.52 -3.41
N PHE A 354 -10.48 -13.78 -3.04
CA PHE A 354 -9.40 -14.33 -2.24
C PHE A 354 -8.58 -15.30 -3.10
N ALA A 355 -7.37 -14.93 -3.49
CA ALA A 355 -6.46 -15.74 -4.28
C ALA A 355 -5.10 -15.91 -3.60
N LEU A 356 -4.46 -17.05 -3.81
CA LEU A 356 -3.05 -17.28 -3.41
C LEU A 356 -2.11 -16.64 -4.44
N ASN A 357 -2.23 -15.31 -4.64
CA ASN A 357 -1.48 -14.60 -5.68
C ASN A 357 0.00 -14.48 -5.30
N PRO A 358 0.95 -15.02 -6.09
CA PRO A 358 2.39 -14.92 -5.82
C PRO A 358 2.94 -13.49 -5.98
N GLU A 359 2.23 -12.58 -6.64
CA GLU A 359 2.65 -11.18 -6.76
C GLU A 359 2.72 -10.48 -5.40
N HIS A 360 1.87 -10.85 -4.44
CA HIS A 360 1.91 -10.30 -3.08
C HIS A 360 3.23 -10.63 -2.36
N GLU A 361 3.82 -11.80 -2.64
CA GLU A 361 5.12 -12.20 -2.09
C GLU A 361 6.25 -11.37 -2.69
N VAL A 362 6.16 -11.10 -4.00
CA VAL A 362 7.12 -10.25 -4.70
C VAL A 362 7.11 -8.83 -4.15
N ASP A 363 5.91 -8.26 -3.96
CA ASP A 363 5.74 -6.93 -3.36
C ASP A 363 6.29 -6.89 -1.93
N GLN A 364 6.03 -7.93 -1.13
CA GLN A 364 6.54 -8.05 0.23
C GLN A 364 8.07 -8.15 0.27
N ALA A 365 8.67 -8.96 -0.60
CA ALA A 365 10.13 -9.10 -0.69
C ALA A 365 10.80 -7.79 -1.14
N MET A 366 10.22 -7.12 -2.13
CA MET A 366 10.70 -5.82 -2.61
C MET A 366 10.69 -4.77 -1.49
N LEU A 367 9.59 -4.65 -0.76
CA LEU A 367 9.50 -3.72 0.39
C LEU A 367 10.52 -4.07 1.48
N HIS A 368 10.77 -5.35 1.72
CA HIS A 368 11.82 -5.80 2.63
C HIS A 368 13.20 -5.35 2.16
N PHE A 369 13.53 -5.54 0.89
CA PHE A 369 14.83 -5.17 0.32
C PHE A 369 15.07 -3.66 0.45
N LEU A 370 14.08 -2.86 0.11
CA LEU A 370 14.14 -1.41 0.25
C LEU A 370 14.28 -0.98 1.72
N SER A 371 13.61 -1.66 2.65
CA SER A 371 13.71 -1.37 4.09
C SER A 371 15.10 -1.67 4.65
N LYS A 372 15.83 -2.61 4.05
CA LYS A 372 17.22 -2.95 4.39
C LYS A 372 18.24 -2.05 3.69
N GLY A 373 17.82 -1.24 2.73
CA GLY A 373 18.69 -0.35 1.97
C GLY A 373 19.45 -1.05 0.85
N TYR A 374 18.99 -2.22 0.39
CA TYR A 374 19.57 -2.87 -0.77
C TYR A 374 19.37 -2.00 -2.01
N GLN A 375 20.40 -1.94 -2.86
CA GLN A 375 20.45 -1.05 -4.03
C GLN A 375 20.47 -1.82 -5.34
N LYS A 376 21.02 -3.00 -5.37
CA LYS A 376 21.20 -3.80 -6.59
C LYS A 376 20.91 -5.27 -6.36
N PRO A 377 19.64 -5.65 -6.18
CA PRO A 377 19.27 -7.05 -6.03
C PRO A 377 19.38 -7.81 -7.35
N MET A 378 19.69 -9.11 -7.25
CA MET A 378 19.65 -10.08 -8.35
C MET A 378 18.37 -10.91 -8.25
N LEU A 379 17.63 -11.03 -9.36
CA LEU A 379 16.46 -11.90 -9.49
C LEU A 379 16.83 -13.13 -10.33
N LEU A 380 16.53 -14.32 -9.83
CA LEU A 380 16.66 -15.57 -10.56
C LEU A 380 15.28 -16.20 -10.75
N ALA A 381 14.88 -16.40 -12.00
CA ALA A 381 13.54 -16.86 -12.34
C ALA A 381 13.55 -17.89 -13.47
N PRO A 382 12.61 -18.86 -13.48
CA PRO A 382 12.42 -19.73 -14.64
C PRO A 382 11.92 -18.93 -15.85
N GLN A 383 12.37 -19.30 -17.06
CA GLN A 383 11.97 -18.70 -18.34
C GLN A 383 10.52 -19.11 -18.72
N THR A 384 9.59 -18.95 -17.80
CA THR A 384 8.17 -19.22 -17.99
C THR A 384 7.38 -17.92 -17.96
N ALA A 385 6.15 -17.93 -18.49
CA ALA A 385 5.26 -16.76 -18.42
C ALA A 385 5.05 -16.26 -16.97
N ASN A 386 4.96 -17.18 -16.01
CA ASN A 386 4.83 -16.82 -14.61
C ASN A 386 6.12 -16.18 -14.04
N GLY A 387 7.28 -16.75 -14.34
CA GLY A 387 8.57 -16.20 -13.91
C GLY A 387 8.80 -14.79 -14.48
N GLN A 388 8.53 -14.60 -15.77
CA GLN A 388 8.62 -13.28 -16.42
C GLN A 388 7.68 -12.27 -15.77
N ARG A 389 6.41 -12.65 -15.52
CA ARG A 389 5.43 -11.78 -14.86
C ARG A 389 5.87 -11.34 -13.47
N LEU A 390 6.43 -12.23 -12.66
CA LEU A 390 6.91 -11.91 -11.32
C LEU A 390 8.13 -10.99 -11.34
N VAL A 391 9.06 -11.21 -12.29
CA VAL A 391 10.21 -10.31 -12.50
C VAL A 391 9.74 -8.92 -12.92
N GLU A 392 8.82 -8.82 -13.88
CA GLU A 392 8.25 -7.54 -14.31
C GLU A 392 7.52 -6.83 -13.17
N ARG A 393 6.76 -7.58 -12.33
CA ARG A 393 6.13 -7.02 -11.13
C ARG A 393 7.16 -6.39 -10.20
N PHE A 394 8.24 -7.11 -9.89
CA PHE A 394 9.32 -6.60 -9.06
C PHE A 394 9.95 -5.34 -9.66
N LYS A 395 10.36 -5.38 -10.94
CA LYS A 395 11.01 -4.26 -11.64
C LYS A 395 10.16 -3.01 -11.67
N ASN A 396 8.87 -3.16 -11.99
CA ASN A 396 7.95 -2.03 -12.12
C ASN A 396 7.73 -1.31 -10.77
N HIS A 397 7.64 -2.06 -9.68
CA HIS A 397 7.51 -1.47 -8.34
C HIS A 397 8.86 -0.96 -7.82
N TRP A 398 9.97 -1.65 -8.11
CA TRP A 398 11.31 -1.25 -7.70
C TRP A 398 11.70 0.14 -8.24
N LYS A 399 11.35 0.44 -9.49
CA LYS A 399 11.59 1.75 -10.14
C LYS A 399 11.01 2.94 -9.39
N ILE A 400 9.98 2.73 -8.57
CA ILE A 400 9.40 3.79 -7.75
C ILE A 400 10.36 4.24 -6.64
N TYR A 401 11.29 3.38 -6.24
CA TYR A 401 12.12 3.55 -5.05
C TYR A 401 13.63 3.55 -5.34
N SER A 402 14.07 3.10 -6.51
CA SER A 402 15.48 2.98 -6.87
C SER A 402 15.73 3.29 -8.35
N GLU A 403 16.77 4.06 -8.64
CA GLU A 403 17.26 4.30 -9.99
C GLU A 403 18.05 3.09 -10.53
N ASN A 404 18.60 2.28 -9.65
CA ASN A 404 19.33 1.09 -10.02
C ASN A 404 18.35 0.00 -10.47
N GLU A 405 18.56 -0.57 -11.65
CA GLU A 405 17.78 -1.72 -12.09
C GLU A 405 18.27 -3.00 -11.42
N PRO A 406 17.35 -3.91 -11.01
CA PRO A 406 17.72 -5.23 -10.55
C PRO A 406 18.38 -6.03 -11.68
N GLU A 407 19.41 -6.83 -11.34
CA GLU A 407 19.95 -7.80 -12.27
C GLU A 407 19.00 -8.99 -12.41
N VAL A 408 18.84 -9.54 -13.62
CA VAL A 408 17.88 -10.61 -13.87
C VAL A 408 18.53 -11.76 -14.62
N GLY A 409 18.40 -12.96 -14.06
CA GLY A 409 18.77 -14.21 -14.71
C GLY A 409 17.56 -15.11 -14.95
N PHE A 410 17.31 -15.42 -16.22
CA PHE A 410 16.32 -16.42 -16.57
C PHE A 410 16.99 -17.74 -16.91
N TYR A 411 16.50 -18.83 -16.33
CA TYR A 411 16.94 -20.18 -16.63
C TYR A 411 15.81 -21.01 -17.23
N THR A 412 16.14 -21.93 -18.12
CA THR A 412 15.18 -22.82 -18.80
C THR A 412 15.08 -24.18 -18.13
N ASP A 413 16.20 -24.68 -17.64
CA ASP A 413 16.33 -25.99 -17.01
C ASP A 413 17.53 -26.05 -16.05
N SER A 414 17.69 -27.16 -15.35
CA SER A 414 18.77 -27.37 -14.40
C SER A 414 20.16 -27.30 -14.99
N LYS A 415 20.33 -27.53 -16.32
CA LYS A 415 21.64 -27.55 -16.96
C LYS A 415 22.19 -26.14 -17.16
N ASN A 416 21.32 -25.18 -17.47
CA ASN A 416 21.79 -23.81 -17.71
C ASN A 416 21.77 -22.93 -16.46
N MET A 417 21.26 -23.40 -15.32
CA MET A 417 21.26 -22.63 -14.06
C MET A 417 22.67 -22.22 -13.63
N ALA A 418 23.64 -23.13 -13.71
CA ALA A 418 25.02 -22.83 -13.34
C ALA A 418 25.63 -21.75 -14.23
N ASP A 419 25.38 -21.81 -15.54
CA ASP A 419 25.88 -20.84 -16.51
C ASP A 419 25.24 -19.45 -16.30
N VAL A 420 23.92 -19.40 -16.03
CA VAL A 420 23.22 -18.16 -15.74
C VAL A 420 23.77 -17.49 -14.47
N VAL A 421 23.97 -18.25 -13.41
CA VAL A 421 24.55 -17.73 -12.15
C VAL A 421 25.99 -17.26 -12.38
N ALA A 422 26.85 -18.04 -13.07
CA ALA A 422 28.22 -17.65 -13.37
C ALA A 422 28.31 -16.40 -14.26
N ALA A 423 27.41 -16.27 -15.23
CA ALA A 423 27.33 -15.11 -16.12
C ALA A 423 26.97 -13.83 -15.37
N ILE A 424 25.93 -13.85 -14.54
CA ILE A 424 25.50 -12.67 -13.77
C ILE A 424 26.56 -12.28 -12.73
N LEU A 425 27.19 -13.25 -12.08
CA LEU A 425 28.28 -13.03 -11.13
C LEU A 425 29.60 -12.66 -11.80
N GLU A 426 29.66 -12.62 -13.14
CA GLU A 426 30.84 -12.28 -13.95
C GLU A 426 32.07 -13.16 -13.65
N VAL A 427 31.83 -14.39 -13.21
CA VAL A 427 32.93 -15.33 -12.82
C VAL A 427 33.83 -15.62 -13.99
N ASP A 428 33.30 -15.87 -15.18
CA ASP A 428 34.08 -16.16 -16.37
C ASP A 428 34.84 -14.94 -16.91
N ALA A 429 34.25 -13.76 -16.77
CA ALA A 429 34.94 -12.50 -17.05
C ALA A 429 36.16 -12.31 -16.12
N SER A 430 36.03 -12.67 -14.84
CA SER A 430 37.14 -12.69 -13.88
C SER A 430 38.24 -13.70 -14.28
N LYS A 431 37.87 -14.92 -14.64
CA LYS A 431 38.83 -15.95 -15.13
C LYS A 431 39.58 -15.47 -16.37
N ASN A 432 38.86 -14.85 -17.30
CA ASN A 432 39.48 -14.33 -18.54
C ASN A 432 40.43 -13.17 -18.26
N ARG A 433 40.06 -12.23 -17.36
CA ARG A 433 40.96 -11.17 -16.89
C ARG A 433 42.22 -11.73 -16.26
N ILE A 434 42.10 -12.73 -15.40
CA ILE A 434 43.23 -13.42 -14.76
C ILE A 434 44.13 -14.05 -15.83
N LYS A 435 43.55 -14.78 -16.78
CA LYS A 435 44.31 -15.42 -17.89
C LYS A 435 45.08 -14.39 -18.71
N THR A 436 44.45 -13.28 -19.04
CA THR A 436 45.08 -12.18 -19.79
C THR A 436 46.23 -11.57 -18.97
N ILE A 437 46.03 -11.29 -17.68
CA ILE A 437 47.08 -10.72 -16.82
C ILE A 437 48.24 -11.71 -16.70
N LYS A 438 47.99 -12.99 -16.45
CA LYS A 438 49.06 -14.02 -16.38
C LYS A 438 49.84 -14.13 -17.68
N SER A 439 49.22 -13.95 -18.83
CA SER A 439 49.91 -13.97 -20.12
C SER A 439 50.85 -12.79 -20.35
N LEU A 440 50.63 -11.66 -19.67
CA LEU A 440 51.43 -10.44 -19.77
C LEU A 440 52.65 -10.44 -18.84
N PHE A 441 52.66 -11.29 -17.80
CA PHE A 441 53.72 -11.34 -16.83
C PHE A 441 54.55 -12.65 -16.97
N LYS A 442 55.87 -12.52 -16.85
CA LYS A 442 56.79 -13.66 -16.89
C LYS A 442 56.91 -14.43 -15.56
N GLN A 443 56.36 -13.88 -14.50
CA GLN A 443 56.35 -14.46 -13.14
C GLN A 443 55.00 -15.10 -12.84
N GLU A 444 55.01 -16.16 -12.06
CA GLU A 444 53.79 -16.78 -11.55
C GLU A 444 53.11 -15.81 -10.57
N ILE A 445 51.90 -15.41 -10.91
CA ILE A 445 51.08 -14.50 -10.09
C ILE A 445 50.00 -15.35 -9.42
N GLU A 446 49.98 -15.31 -8.09
CA GLU A 446 48.84 -15.83 -7.33
C GLU A 446 47.59 -15.05 -7.68
N SER A 447 46.52 -15.74 -7.98
CA SER A 447 45.28 -15.11 -8.41
C SER A 447 44.08 -15.98 -8.07
N GLU A 448 43.02 -15.35 -7.65
CA GLU A 448 41.76 -16.01 -7.34
C GLU A 448 40.64 -15.42 -8.21
N THR A 449 39.76 -16.28 -8.67
CA THR A 449 38.55 -15.86 -9.38
C THR A 449 37.60 -15.14 -8.41
N ARG A 450 37.17 -13.95 -8.76
CA ARG A 450 36.24 -13.16 -7.92
C ARG A 450 34.94 -12.93 -8.65
N SER A 451 33.83 -13.10 -7.93
CA SER A 451 32.54 -12.64 -8.36
C SER A 451 32.45 -11.10 -8.27
N ARG A 452 31.52 -10.50 -8.99
CA ARG A 452 31.20 -9.09 -8.81
C ARG A 452 30.72 -8.81 -7.38
N ALA A 453 31.00 -7.62 -6.87
CA ALA A 453 30.78 -7.27 -5.47
C ALA A 453 29.68 -6.22 -5.26
N ASP A 454 29.01 -5.78 -6.34
CA ASP A 454 27.98 -4.73 -6.30
C ASP A 454 26.57 -5.27 -6.06
N LEU A 455 26.38 -6.60 -6.12
CA LEU A 455 25.11 -7.24 -5.79
C LEU A 455 24.97 -7.37 -4.27
N ASP A 456 23.82 -6.98 -3.73
CA ASP A 456 23.59 -6.88 -2.30
C ASP A 456 22.46 -7.78 -1.76
N ALA A 457 21.65 -8.37 -2.65
CA ALA A 457 20.65 -9.40 -2.32
C ALA A 457 20.39 -10.31 -3.52
N VAL A 458 19.96 -11.54 -3.29
CA VAL A 458 19.46 -12.46 -4.33
C VAL A 458 18.04 -12.87 -4.01
N TYR A 459 17.14 -12.80 -4.98
CA TYR A 459 15.77 -13.28 -4.86
C TYR A 459 15.47 -14.37 -5.88
N ILE A 460 15.19 -15.58 -5.39
CA ILE A 460 14.90 -16.77 -6.18
C ILE A 460 13.38 -16.91 -6.33
N LEU A 461 12.91 -16.85 -7.58
CA LEU A 461 11.50 -16.98 -7.96
C LEU A 461 11.15 -18.41 -8.44
N GLY A 462 11.97 -19.38 -8.07
CA GLY A 462 11.86 -20.78 -8.43
C GLY A 462 11.02 -21.61 -7.44
N ASP A 463 10.81 -22.88 -7.81
CA ASP A 463 10.23 -23.88 -6.91
C ASP A 463 11.27 -24.50 -5.96
N SER A 464 10.85 -25.48 -5.15
CA SER A 464 11.73 -26.12 -4.15
C SER A 464 12.87 -26.90 -4.79
N THR A 465 12.67 -27.54 -5.95
CA THR A 465 13.70 -28.27 -6.67
C THR A 465 14.71 -27.32 -7.30
N GLU A 466 14.21 -26.28 -7.95
CA GLU A 466 15.02 -25.24 -8.58
C GLU A 466 15.87 -24.49 -7.55
N THR A 467 15.29 -24.15 -6.40
CA THR A 467 15.98 -23.43 -5.33
C THR A 467 17.12 -24.26 -4.73
N ARG A 468 16.91 -25.57 -4.55
CA ARG A 468 17.95 -26.50 -4.07
C ARG A 468 19.13 -26.64 -5.04
N LEU A 469 18.92 -26.48 -6.34
CA LEU A 469 19.97 -26.47 -7.34
C LEU A 469 20.68 -25.11 -7.44
N LEU A 470 19.93 -24.02 -7.39
CA LEU A 470 20.49 -22.65 -7.51
C LEU A 470 21.35 -22.25 -6.32
N LYS A 471 20.96 -22.63 -5.09
CA LYS A 471 21.67 -22.23 -3.87
C LYS A 471 23.15 -22.72 -3.86
N PRO A 472 23.49 -24.00 -4.13
CA PRO A 472 24.86 -24.42 -4.24
C PRO A 472 25.66 -23.74 -5.37
N TYR A 473 25.01 -23.45 -6.51
CA TYR A 473 25.67 -22.68 -7.58
C TYR A 473 26.04 -21.28 -7.14
N LEU A 474 25.18 -20.63 -6.38
CA LEU A 474 25.48 -19.31 -5.80
C LEU A 474 26.63 -19.41 -4.78
N ASP A 475 26.59 -20.38 -3.88
CA ASP A 475 27.61 -20.54 -2.84
C ASP A 475 29.02 -20.81 -3.42
N VAL A 476 29.12 -21.59 -4.51
CA VAL A 476 30.41 -21.91 -5.16
C VAL A 476 30.94 -20.72 -5.96
N ASN A 477 30.07 -19.90 -6.54
CA ASN A 477 30.47 -18.78 -7.40
C ASN A 477 30.72 -17.47 -6.66
N VAL A 478 30.26 -17.32 -5.40
CA VAL A 478 30.61 -16.19 -4.55
C VAL A 478 31.98 -16.44 -3.92
N SER A 479 32.91 -15.49 -4.08
CA SER A 479 34.26 -15.60 -3.52
C SER A 479 34.21 -15.76 -2.00
N THR A 480 35.06 -16.64 -1.46
CA THR A 480 35.19 -16.90 -0.01
C THR A 480 35.61 -15.65 0.78
N PHE A 481 36.22 -14.67 0.13
CA PHE A 481 36.62 -13.38 0.71
C PHE A 481 35.61 -12.27 0.50
N ALA A 482 34.52 -12.51 -0.27
CA ALA A 482 33.45 -11.53 -0.44
C ALA A 482 32.48 -11.58 0.73
N GLN A 483 31.82 -10.45 1.00
CA GLN A 483 30.70 -10.43 1.91
C GLN A 483 29.59 -11.37 1.40
N ARG A 484 29.04 -12.20 2.28
CA ARG A 484 27.95 -13.10 1.91
C ARG A 484 26.73 -12.29 1.48
N ILE A 485 26.24 -12.56 0.28
CA ILE A 485 25.02 -11.97 -0.23
C ILE A 485 23.81 -12.71 0.39
N PRO A 486 22.88 -12.02 1.05
CA PRO A 486 21.69 -12.67 1.60
C PRO A 486 20.80 -13.20 0.48
N LEU A 487 20.30 -14.42 0.67
CA LEU A 487 19.49 -15.14 -0.30
C LEU A 487 18.04 -15.20 0.19
N PHE A 488 17.13 -14.86 -0.68
CA PHE A 488 15.69 -14.84 -0.43
C PHE A 488 14.97 -15.69 -1.49
N ALA A 489 13.83 -16.26 -1.13
CA ALA A 489 13.01 -17.03 -2.05
C ALA A 489 11.51 -16.88 -1.74
N THR A 490 10.66 -17.26 -2.70
CA THR A 490 9.21 -17.30 -2.53
C THR A 490 8.76 -18.54 -1.75
N SER A 491 7.49 -18.61 -1.35
CA SER A 491 6.86 -19.77 -0.69
C SER A 491 6.98 -21.05 -1.52
N ARG A 492 7.08 -20.95 -2.85
CA ARG A 492 7.27 -22.11 -3.73
C ARG A 492 8.60 -22.82 -3.53
N SER A 493 9.61 -22.14 -2.98
CA SER A 493 10.91 -22.73 -2.64
C SER A 493 10.85 -23.70 -1.46
N TYR A 494 9.80 -23.62 -0.66
CA TYR A 494 9.59 -24.50 0.48
C TYR A 494 8.75 -25.71 0.12
N SER A 495 9.17 -26.88 0.64
CA SER A 495 8.38 -28.10 0.64
C SER A 495 8.49 -28.80 1.99
N LYS A 496 7.40 -29.39 2.47
CA LYS A 496 7.39 -30.21 3.68
C LYS A 496 8.19 -31.50 3.53
N SER A 497 8.38 -31.97 2.28
CA SER A 497 9.15 -33.17 1.96
C SER A 497 10.67 -32.99 2.00
N ILE A 498 11.17 -31.79 2.31
CA ILE A 498 12.59 -31.47 2.41
C ILE A 498 13.22 -32.22 3.58
N ASP A 499 14.25 -33.00 3.31
CA ASP A 499 14.97 -33.78 4.31
C ASP A 499 16.05 -32.99 5.08
N SER A 500 16.82 -33.68 5.92
CA SER A 500 17.85 -33.00 6.73
C SER A 500 19.08 -32.57 5.90
N THR A 501 19.34 -33.23 4.77
CA THR A 501 20.43 -32.86 3.85
C THR A 501 20.05 -31.62 3.08
N ASP A 502 18.86 -31.61 2.50
CA ASP A 502 18.29 -30.42 1.84
C ASP A 502 18.29 -29.18 2.74
N LYS A 503 17.90 -29.35 4.03
CA LYS A 503 17.94 -28.25 5.01
C LYS A 503 19.34 -27.73 5.28
N SER A 504 20.37 -28.58 5.17
CA SER A 504 21.75 -28.15 5.27
C SER A 504 22.19 -27.37 4.03
N ASP A 505 21.79 -27.82 2.85
CA ASP A 505 22.13 -27.17 1.59
C ASP A 505 21.46 -25.80 1.47
N LEU A 506 20.27 -25.63 2.07
CA LEU A 506 19.54 -24.38 2.11
C LEU A 506 19.90 -23.47 3.30
N GLU A 507 20.92 -23.80 4.10
CA GLU A 507 21.34 -23.02 5.27
C GLU A 507 21.53 -21.53 4.94
N GLY A 508 20.89 -20.68 5.71
CA GLY A 508 20.95 -19.23 5.55
C GLY A 508 19.94 -18.63 4.57
N LEU A 509 19.19 -19.44 3.80
CA LEU A 509 18.15 -18.97 2.89
C LEU A 509 16.96 -18.45 3.67
N TYR A 510 16.52 -17.23 3.36
CA TYR A 510 15.25 -16.65 3.81
C TYR A 510 14.16 -16.94 2.79
N PHE A 511 12.95 -17.19 3.26
CA PHE A 511 11.79 -17.39 2.37
C PHE A 511 10.49 -16.92 3.03
N THR A 512 9.51 -16.61 2.20
CA THR A 512 8.15 -16.34 2.66
C THR A 512 7.32 -17.61 2.62
N GLU A 513 6.41 -17.81 3.59
CA GLU A 513 5.47 -18.93 3.55
C GLU A 513 4.21 -18.63 4.38
N GLN A 514 3.14 -19.35 4.09
CA GLN A 514 1.92 -19.33 4.91
C GLN A 514 2.22 -19.77 6.35
N PRO A 515 1.67 -19.11 7.37
CA PRO A 515 1.82 -19.55 8.76
C PRO A 515 1.51 -21.03 8.96
N TRP A 516 0.50 -21.55 8.25
CA TRP A 516 0.08 -22.96 8.29
C TRP A 516 1.19 -23.94 7.97
N MET A 517 2.04 -23.60 7.00
CA MET A 517 3.14 -24.46 6.54
C MET A 517 4.37 -24.44 7.46
N LEU A 518 4.47 -23.44 8.34
CA LEU A 518 5.65 -23.20 9.16
C LEU A 518 5.49 -23.78 10.60
N PRO A 519 6.58 -24.14 11.27
CA PRO A 519 6.55 -24.58 12.67
C PRO A 519 6.10 -23.44 13.60
N GLY A 520 5.60 -23.80 14.80
CA GLY A 520 5.20 -22.83 15.83
C GLY A 520 3.84 -22.17 15.56
N LEU A 521 2.92 -22.87 14.91
CA LEU A 521 1.55 -22.43 14.70
C LEU A 521 0.79 -22.35 16.04
N GLU A 522 -0.07 -21.34 16.21
CA GLU A 522 -0.94 -21.22 17.38
C GLU A 522 -2.00 -22.32 17.40
N GLN A 523 -2.58 -22.65 16.25
CA GLN A 523 -3.59 -23.70 16.05
C GLN A 523 -2.96 -25.12 16.05
N ARG A 524 -2.27 -25.48 17.13
CA ARG A 524 -1.56 -26.76 17.23
C ARG A 524 -2.48 -27.97 17.10
N GLN A 525 -3.64 -27.93 17.75
CA GLN A 525 -4.61 -29.04 17.72
C GLN A 525 -5.13 -29.29 16.30
N LEU A 526 -5.45 -28.23 15.57
CA LEU A 526 -5.86 -28.31 14.17
C LEU A 526 -4.74 -28.93 13.32
N ARG A 527 -3.47 -28.51 13.55
CA ARG A 527 -2.32 -29.05 12.81
C ARG A 527 -2.10 -30.53 13.09
N GLU A 528 -2.18 -30.95 14.35
CA GLU A 528 -2.04 -32.35 14.76
C GLU A 528 -3.15 -33.22 14.17
N ALA A 529 -4.40 -32.75 14.22
CA ALA A 529 -5.54 -33.44 13.59
C ALA A 529 -5.36 -33.56 12.07
N TYR A 530 -4.93 -32.50 11.42
CA TYR A 530 -4.65 -32.50 9.98
C TYR A 530 -3.58 -33.54 9.60
N ASP A 531 -2.45 -33.54 10.31
CA ASP A 531 -1.34 -34.46 10.04
C ASP A 531 -1.70 -35.93 10.28
N GLN A 532 -2.64 -36.21 11.20
CA GLN A 532 -3.19 -37.55 11.43
C GLN A 532 -4.16 -37.99 10.32
N LEU A 533 -5.03 -37.08 9.86
CA LEU A 533 -6.05 -37.40 8.86
C LEU A 533 -5.47 -37.47 7.44
N TRP A 534 -4.50 -36.61 7.14
CA TRP A 534 -3.94 -36.45 5.78
C TRP A 534 -2.41 -36.33 5.76
N PRO A 535 -1.68 -37.38 6.16
CA PRO A 535 -0.21 -37.34 6.35
C PRO A 535 0.58 -37.14 5.04
N GLU A 536 0.01 -37.54 3.90
CA GLU A 536 0.70 -37.55 2.60
C GLU A 536 0.19 -36.47 1.63
N GLN A 537 -0.47 -35.42 2.13
CA GLN A 537 -0.96 -34.36 1.26
C GLN A 537 0.19 -33.52 0.68
N ALA A 538 0.07 -33.23 -0.61
CA ALA A 538 1.03 -32.36 -1.31
C ALA A 538 1.00 -30.93 -0.73
N ASP A 539 2.11 -30.19 -0.87
CA ASP A 539 2.22 -28.83 -0.34
C ASP A 539 1.12 -27.89 -0.84
N ILE A 540 0.74 -28.02 -2.11
CA ILE A 540 -0.34 -27.21 -2.67
C ILE A 540 -1.69 -27.52 -2.02
N GLU A 541 -1.97 -28.78 -1.73
CA GLU A 541 -3.19 -29.20 -1.05
C GLU A 541 -3.25 -28.65 0.37
N GLN A 542 -2.11 -28.64 1.09
CA GLN A 542 -2.00 -28.06 2.42
C GLN A 542 -2.23 -26.53 2.40
N ARG A 543 -1.70 -25.83 1.38
CA ARG A 543 -1.91 -24.39 1.22
C ARG A 543 -3.38 -24.07 0.88
N LEU A 544 -4.04 -24.91 0.10
CA LEU A 544 -5.46 -24.76 -0.23
C LEU A 544 -6.37 -25.10 0.97
N PHE A 545 -6.00 -26.06 1.79
CA PHE A 545 -6.69 -26.32 3.06
C PHE A 545 -6.71 -25.05 3.93
N ALA A 546 -5.54 -24.44 4.13
CA ALA A 546 -5.42 -23.18 4.89
C ALA A 546 -6.25 -22.04 4.29
N MET A 547 -6.27 -21.93 2.96
CA MET A 547 -7.07 -20.94 2.25
C MET A 547 -8.57 -21.15 2.48
N ALA A 548 -9.03 -22.37 2.40
CA ALA A 548 -10.45 -22.71 2.60
C ALA A 548 -10.88 -22.50 4.06
N TYR A 549 -10.03 -22.85 5.01
CA TYR A 549 -10.24 -22.57 6.42
C TYR A 549 -10.39 -21.07 6.69
N ASP A 550 -9.46 -20.25 6.16
CA ASP A 550 -9.54 -18.79 6.27
C ASP A 550 -10.76 -18.22 5.54
N ALA A 551 -11.15 -18.80 4.40
CA ALA A 551 -12.30 -18.35 3.62
C ALA A 551 -13.61 -18.41 4.41
N VAL A 552 -13.81 -19.42 5.25
CA VAL A 552 -14.97 -19.49 6.16
C VAL A 552 -14.83 -18.48 7.30
N ASN A 553 -13.67 -18.48 7.95
CA ASN A 553 -13.44 -17.70 9.17
C ASN A 553 -13.42 -16.18 8.92
N VAL A 554 -13.13 -15.74 7.70
CA VAL A 554 -13.11 -14.31 7.34
C VAL A 554 -14.50 -13.74 7.02
N ILE A 555 -15.50 -14.58 6.75
CA ILE A 555 -16.84 -14.11 6.33
C ILE A 555 -17.46 -13.09 7.28
N PRO A 556 -17.42 -13.28 8.61
CA PRO A 556 -17.97 -12.30 9.55
C PRO A 556 -17.29 -10.92 9.46
N ASP A 557 -16.04 -10.89 9.03
CA ASP A 557 -15.23 -9.68 8.96
C ASP A 557 -15.21 -9.01 7.57
N LEU A 558 -15.75 -9.63 6.52
CA LEU A 558 -15.65 -9.16 5.13
C LEU A 558 -16.09 -7.71 4.94
N LYS A 559 -17.28 -7.35 5.42
CA LYS A 559 -17.80 -5.97 5.32
C LYS A 559 -16.93 -4.96 6.04
N GLN A 560 -16.34 -5.38 7.15
CA GLN A 560 -15.48 -4.53 7.96
C GLN A 560 -14.08 -4.38 7.33
N LEU A 561 -13.53 -5.47 6.79
CA LEU A 561 -12.25 -5.47 6.07
C LEU A 561 -12.31 -4.59 4.83
N SER A 562 -13.42 -4.59 4.09
CA SER A 562 -13.60 -3.75 2.90
C SER A 562 -13.88 -2.28 3.21
N SER A 563 -14.47 -1.98 4.38
CA SER A 563 -14.95 -0.64 4.72
C SER A 563 -14.02 0.11 5.67
N ILE A 564 -13.13 -0.59 6.37
CA ILE A 564 -12.21 -0.01 7.34
C ILE A 564 -10.78 -0.17 6.82
N PRO A 565 -10.19 0.87 6.24
CA PRO A 565 -8.81 0.85 5.83
C PRO A 565 -7.88 0.41 6.96
N GLY A 566 -6.84 -0.34 6.64
CA GLY A 566 -5.87 -0.81 7.63
C GLY A 566 -6.33 -1.98 8.53
N ARG A 567 -7.61 -2.39 8.48
CA ARG A 567 -8.06 -3.60 9.20
C ARG A 567 -7.44 -4.84 8.58
N GLU A 568 -6.96 -5.73 9.42
CA GLU A 568 -6.32 -7.00 9.04
C GLU A 568 -7.07 -8.17 9.66
N PHE A 569 -7.17 -9.27 8.93
CA PHE A 569 -7.53 -10.59 9.44
C PHE A 569 -6.26 -11.44 9.50
N VAL A 570 -5.99 -12.05 10.64
CA VAL A 570 -4.81 -12.91 10.82
C VAL A 570 -5.28 -14.36 10.70
N GLY A 571 -4.93 -14.99 9.59
CA GLY A 571 -5.33 -16.34 9.24
C GLY A 571 -4.18 -17.32 9.10
N LEU A 572 -4.52 -18.55 8.73
CA LEU A 572 -3.56 -19.61 8.41
C LEU A 572 -2.74 -19.31 7.15
N THR A 573 -3.29 -18.51 6.24
CA THR A 573 -2.64 -18.10 4.99
C THR A 573 -1.78 -16.84 5.12
N GLY A 574 -1.83 -16.15 6.26
CA GLY A 574 -1.09 -14.92 6.54
C GLY A 574 -1.97 -13.79 7.08
N LYS A 575 -1.46 -12.57 7.00
CA LYS A 575 -2.24 -11.37 7.32
C LYS A 575 -2.97 -10.90 6.07
N LEU A 576 -4.28 -10.85 6.15
CA LEU A 576 -5.17 -10.55 5.02
C LEU A 576 -5.74 -9.13 5.17
N LYS A 577 -5.73 -8.37 4.08
CA LYS A 577 -6.39 -7.07 3.93
C LYS A 577 -7.24 -7.08 2.68
N VAL A 578 -8.32 -6.31 2.68
CA VAL A 578 -9.14 -6.11 1.49
C VAL A 578 -8.79 -4.78 0.84
N THR A 579 -8.49 -4.81 -0.45
CA THR A 579 -8.20 -3.63 -1.27
C THR A 579 -9.47 -2.91 -1.69
N GLN A 580 -9.34 -1.74 -2.36
CA GLN A 580 -10.48 -0.97 -2.88
C GLN A 580 -11.35 -1.73 -3.91
N HIS A 581 -10.82 -2.80 -4.51
CA HIS A 581 -11.56 -3.64 -5.47
C HIS A 581 -12.08 -4.93 -4.84
N ASN A 582 -12.23 -4.98 -3.52
CA ASN A 582 -12.62 -6.15 -2.74
C ASN A 582 -11.72 -7.38 -2.99
N GLN A 583 -10.49 -7.18 -3.41
CA GLN A 583 -9.50 -8.23 -3.55
C GLN A 583 -8.67 -8.34 -2.26
N PHE A 584 -8.40 -9.56 -1.84
CA PHE A 584 -7.51 -9.81 -0.72
C PHE A 584 -6.04 -9.63 -1.12
N SER A 585 -5.32 -8.80 -0.38
CA SER A 585 -3.86 -8.81 -0.34
C SER A 585 -3.37 -9.61 0.85
N ARG A 586 -2.27 -10.33 0.68
CA ARG A 586 -1.69 -11.21 1.70
C ARG A 586 -0.28 -10.78 2.08
N ALA A 587 0.02 -10.79 3.38
CA ALA A 587 1.40 -10.76 3.87
C ALA A 587 1.72 -12.09 4.55
N LEU A 588 2.71 -12.80 4.00
CA LEU A 588 3.19 -14.09 4.48
C LEU A 588 4.16 -13.94 5.65
N SER A 589 4.39 -15.03 6.36
CA SER A 589 5.45 -15.09 7.38
C SER A 589 6.82 -15.28 6.73
N TRP A 590 7.82 -14.56 7.20
CA TRP A 590 9.21 -14.84 6.88
C TRP A 590 9.73 -16.01 7.69
N ALA A 591 10.56 -16.85 7.06
CA ALA A 591 11.27 -17.93 7.70
C ALA A 591 12.70 -18.05 7.16
N GLN A 592 13.55 -18.72 7.90
CA GLN A 592 14.95 -18.99 7.52
C GLN A 592 15.33 -20.43 7.84
N TYR A 593 16.09 -21.04 6.93
CA TYR A 593 16.82 -22.27 7.23
C TYR A 593 18.04 -21.94 8.08
N ARG A 594 18.05 -22.43 9.32
CA ARG A 594 19.15 -22.21 10.25
C ARG A 594 19.34 -23.42 11.17
N ASN A 595 20.58 -23.91 11.27
CA ASN A 595 20.91 -25.08 12.08
C ASN A 595 20.07 -26.31 11.71
N LYS A 596 19.87 -26.57 10.41
CA LYS A 596 19.03 -27.65 9.86
C LYS A 596 17.56 -27.60 10.31
N THR A 597 17.11 -26.47 10.81
CA THR A 597 15.73 -26.21 11.21
C THR A 597 15.15 -25.03 10.45
N ILE A 598 13.83 -24.89 10.51
CA ILE A 598 13.13 -23.72 9.98
C ILE A 598 12.71 -22.86 11.14
N ASN A 599 13.13 -21.61 11.11
CA ASN A 599 12.79 -20.64 12.15
C ASN A 599 11.97 -19.50 11.54
N ARG A 600 10.84 -19.17 12.14
CA ARG A 600 10.09 -17.95 11.81
C ARG A 600 10.91 -16.74 12.19
N ILE A 601 10.83 -15.69 11.37
CA ILE A 601 11.54 -14.43 11.58
C ILE A 601 10.54 -13.29 11.47
N GLU A 602 10.64 -12.35 12.39
CA GLU A 602 9.97 -11.06 12.27
C GLU A 602 10.99 -10.00 11.90
N PHE A 603 10.79 -9.37 10.75
CA PHE A 603 11.57 -8.22 10.36
C PHE A 603 10.91 -6.93 10.87
N ASN A 604 11.66 -6.14 11.63
CA ASN A 604 11.27 -4.77 11.97
C ASN A 604 11.54 -3.86 10.75
N GLU A 605 10.58 -3.81 9.85
CA GLU A 605 10.71 -3.07 8.60
C GLU A 605 10.36 -1.59 8.81
N LYS A 606 11.27 -0.71 8.38
CA LYS A 606 10.93 0.69 8.16
C LYS A 606 10.37 0.80 6.74
N PRO A 607 9.25 1.51 6.54
CA PRO A 607 8.75 1.72 5.19
C PRO A 607 9.85 2.37 4.33
N PRO A 608 10.07 1.85 3.11
CA PRO A 608 11.06 2.42 2.20
C PRO A 608 10.63 3.83 1.80
N LYS A 609 11.61 4.68 1.56
CA LYS A 609 11.36 6.02 1.02
C LYS A 609 11.41 5.92 -0.50
N PRO A 610 10.38 6.34 -1.24
CA PRO A 610 10.43 6.45 -2.70
C PRO A 610 11.64 7.27 -3.18
N LEU A 611 12.12 7.04 -4.40
CA LEU A 611 13.29 7.71 -5.01
C LEU A 611 13.20 9.22 -4.93
N PHE A 612 12.05 9.71 -5.25
CA PHE A 612 11.74 11.11 -5.14
C PHE A 612 11.99 11.69 -3.72
N MET A 613 12.19 10.86 -2.68
CA MET A 613 12.57 11.27 -1.33
C MET A 613 14.07 11.09 -1.02
N GLN A 614 14.85 10.46 -1.89
CA GLN A 614 16.27 10.18 -1.63
C GLN A 614 17.21 11.24 -2.22
N GLU A 615 16.85 11.87 -3.34
CA GLU A 615 17.68 12.87 -4.02
C GLU A 615 17.97 14.14 -3.20
N ILE A 616 17.24 14.36 -2.12
CA ILE A 616 17.31 15.59 -1.33
C ILE A 616 18.39 15.57 -0.24
N ALA A 617 18.90 14.39 0.13
CA ALA A 617 19.98 14.29 1.10
C ALA A 617 21.36 14.72 0.55
N GLY A 618 21.49 14.82 -0.78
CA GLY A 618 22.74 15.09 -1.50
C GLY A 618 22.89 16.48 -2.13
N SER A 619 21.81 17.23 -2.33
CA SER A 619 21.88 18.56 -2.96
C SER A 619 21.65 19.69 -1.96
N THR A 620 22.61 19.90 -1.11
CA THR A 620 22.77 21.15 -0.39
C THR A 620 23.31 22.21 -1.36
N VAL A 621 22.56 23.34 -1.47
CA VAL A 621 23.06 24.66 -1.84
C VAL A 621 23.32 24.94 -3.32
N SER A 622 22.37 25.63 -3.94
CA SER A 622 22.69 26.77 -4.82
C SER A 622 21.47 27.60 -5.23
N LEU A 623 20.57 27.97 -4.33
CA LEU A 623 19.46 28.88 -4.63
C LEU A 623 19.32 30.06 -3.66
N LEU A 624 20.36 30.31 -2.83
CA LEU A 624 20.46 31.51 -1.99
C LEU A 624 21.85 32.16 -2.21
N LYS A 625 22.08 32.70 -3.42
CA LYS A 625 23.05 33.78 -3.63
C LYS A 625 22.46 34.81 -4.60
#